data_93c354d7f3f2201bdc0b0da9b5e9a060
#
_entry.id   93c354d7f3f2201bdc0b0da9b5e9a060
#
_cell.length_a   1.000
_cell.length_b   1.000
_cell.length_c   1.000
_cell.angle_alpha   90.00
_cell.angle_beta   90.00
_cell.angle_gamma   90.00
#
_symmetry.space_group_name_H-M   'P 1'
#
loop_
_entity.id
_entity.type
_entity.pdbx_description
1 polymer ?
#
loop_
_entity_poly.entity_id
_entity_poly.type
_entity_poly.pdbx_seq_one_letter_code
_entity_poly.pdbx_strand_id
1 'polypeptide(L)'
;MDLERRYELCVRNLEEIITPDELRQMLEVVDHPKGYVGFETSGLMHAGTGLIVGKKMLDWVEAGFDFIIFLADWHSWINNKLGGIMENIRIGGEYFKECFTALGLPEGKVRYIWASDLVNSSDYWEKVIRIMKGSTVKRIQRALPIMGRSFEAGDIEAAWMLYPAMQASDIFQMDLDVAGAGLDQRKVHMLAREIAPKLGFKTPVCLHSPLLPGLQGETVEGAFDEEASIDQSIKKKMSKSVEKGAVYVNDDPDTIREKYRLAFCPPKLIEGNPVIDHAKMVVFPHLGVLEVERSSKYGGDITIEDFAELEELYRSEELHPLDFKMAVAEAMIKILEPVREYFRHHHKNLEKMRQLQVTR
;
A
#
# COMPACT_ATOMS: atom_id res chain seq x y z
N MET A 1 20.16 -17.34 5.87
CA MET A 1 20.11 -16.64 4.53
C MET A 1 21.31 -15.72 4.48
N ASP A 2 22.02 -15.63 3.35
CA ASP A 2 23.13 -14.68 3.19
C ASP A 2 22.64 -13.25 3.01
N LEU A 3 23.55 -12.28 3.14
CA LEU A 3 23.26 -10.84 3.10
C LEU A 3 22.69 -10.42 1.74
N GLU A 4 23.24 -10.91 0.63
CA GLU A 4 22.79 -10.52 -0.70
C GLU A 4 21.35 -10.94 -0.96
N ARG A 5 20.99 -12.16 -0.58
CA ARG A 5 19.62 -12.64 -0.71
C ARG A 5 18.66 -11.88 0.20
N ARG A 6 19.07 -11.53 1.44
CA ARG A 6 18.28 -10.68 2.34
C ARG A 6 18.06 -9.30 1.73
N TYR A 7 19.12 -8.70 1.21
CA TYR A 7 19.05 -7.38 0.57
C TYR A 7 18.15 -7.40 -0.66
N GLU A 8 18.31 -8.38 -1.55
CA GLU A 8 17.44 -8.58 -2.73
C GLU A 8 15.97 -8.65 -2.36
N LEU A 9 15.61 -9.47 -1.36
CA LEU A 9 14.24 -9.57 -0.84
C LEU A 9 13.73 -8.22 -0.32
N CYS A 10 14.58 -7.45 0.35
CA CYS A 10 14.19 -6.14 0.87
C CYS A 10 13.89 -5.13 -0.23
N VAL A 11 14.66 -5.12 -1.32
CA VAL A 11 14.64 -4.03 -2.31
C VAL A 11 13.80 -4.32 -3.55
N ARG A 12 13.57 -5.60 -3.91
CA ARG A 12 12.84 -5.94 -5.12
C ARG A 12 11.44 -5.33 -5.12
N ASN A 13 11.02 -4.80 -6.27
CA ASN A 13 9.69 -4.18 -6.47
C ASN A 13 9.38 -3.00 -5.54
N LEU A 14 10.41 -2.29 -5.04
CA LEU A 14 10.25 -1.00 -4.38
C LEU A 14 10.39 0.15 -5.38
N GLU A 15 9.75 1.25 -5.07
CA GLU A 15 9.90 2.52 -5.83
C GLU A 15 11.05 3.36 -5.29
N GLU A 16 11.24 3.37 -3.96
CA GLU A 16 12.26 4.20 -3.33
C GLU A 16 12.84 3.53 -2.06
N ILE A 17 14.14 3.72 -1.85
CA ILE A 17 14.87 3.25 -0.66
C ILE A 17 15.67 4.42 -0.09
N ILE A 18 15.49 4.73 1.20
CA ILE A 18 16.21 5.83 1.87
C ILE A 18 16.88 5.29 3.14
N THR A 19 18.16 4.95 3.09
CA THR A 19 19.05 4.88 1.91
C THR A 19 19.49 3.44 1.65
N PRO A 20 19.90 3.07 0.43
CA PRO A 20 20.40 1.72 0.14
C PRO A 20 21.59 1.31 1.01
N ASP A 21 22.54 2.23 1.24
CA ASP A 21 23.71 1.96 2.07
C ASP A 21 23.36 1.71 3.53
N GLU A 22 22.46 2.53 4.11
CA GLU A 22 21.97 2.32 5.49
C GLU A 22 21.22 0.98 5.62
N LEU A 23 20.42 0.60 4.61
CA LEU A 23 19.75 -0.69 4.59
C LEU A 23 20.76 -1.84 4.63
N ARG A 24 21.78 -1.80 3.76
CA ARG A 24 22.81 -2.83 3.70
C ARG A 24 23.59 -2.92 5.02
N GLN A 25 24.04 -1.80 5.56
CA GLN A 25 24.74 -1.77 6.85
C GLN A 25 23.89 -2.32 7.98
N MET A 26 22.61 -1.97 8.03
CA MET A 26 21.67 -2.51 9.03
C MET A 26 21.53 -4.02 8.92
N LEU A 27 21.36 -4.56 7.70
CA LEU A 27 21.21 -6.01 7.46
C LEU A 27 22.49 -6.80 7.78
N GLU A 28 23.69 -6.17 7.75
CA GLU A 28 24.96 -6.79 8.15
C GLU A 28 25.05 -7.00 9.66
N VAL A 29 24.47 -6.10 10.46
CA VAL A 29 24.67 -6.09 11.92
C VAL A 29 23.43 -6.51 12.71
N VAL A 30 22.24 -6.52 12.10
CA VAL A 30 20.98 -6.87 12.75
C VAL A 30 20.38 -8.12 12.12
N ASP A 31 20.34 -9.21 12.87
CA ASP A 31 19.78 -10.48 12.39
C ASP A 31 18.26 -10.40 12.16
N HIS A 32 17.54 -9.78 13.10
CA HIS A 32 16.09 -9.63 13.08
C HIS A 32 15.67 -8.16 13.18
N PRO A 33 15.78 -7.37 12.07
CA PRO A 33 15.39 -5.97 12.10
C PRO A 33 13.91 -5.82 12.40
N LYS A 34 13.55 -4.83 13.20
CA LYS A 34 12.17 -4.46 13.44
C LYS A 34 11.65 -3.62 12.27
N GLY A 35 10.73 -4.17 11.51
CA GLY A 35 10.07 -3.46 10.41
C GLY A 35 8.57 -3.30 10.65
N TYR A 36 7.96 -2.27 10.08
CA TYR A 36 6.52 -2.10 10.13
C TYR A 36 5.93 -1.54 8.84
N VAL A 37 4.63 -1.75 8.66
CA VAL A 37 3.75 -0.95 7.80
C VAL A 37 2.49 -0.62 8.58
N GLY A 38 2.09 0.67 8.53
CA GLY A 38 0.87 1.16 9.15
C GLY A 38 -0.29 1.30 8.16
N PHE A 39 -1.51 0.97 8.61
CA PHE A 39 -2.70 1.04 7.79
C PHE A 39 -3.83 1.78 8.49
N GLU A 40 -4.36 2.82 7.84
CA GLU A 40 -5.69 3.33 8.17
C GLU A 40 -6.76 2.32 7.73
N THR A 41 -7.64 1.97 8.63
CA THR A 41 -8.76 1.06 8.37
C THR A 41 -9.96 1.84 7.83
N SER A 42 -9.92 2.15 6.54
CA SER A 42 -10.80 3.15 5.92
C SER A 42 -11.84 2.57 4.94
N GLY A 43 -12.14 1.28 5.00
CA GLY A 43 -13.08 0.57 4.12
C GLY A 43 -12.50 -0.75 3.59
N LEU A 44 -13.05 -1.31 2.51
CA LEU A 44 -12.55 -2.55 1.92
C LEU A 44 -11.09 -2.38 1.44
N MET A 45 -10.31 -3.45 1.58
CA MET A 45 -8.92 -3.48 1.16
C MET A 45 -8.84 -3.59 -0.38
N HIS A 46 -8.17 -2.63 -1.02
CA HIS A 46 -7.92 -2.68 -2.47
C HIS A 46 -6.63 -3.44 -2.81
N ALA A 47 -6.54 -3.88 -4.07
CA ALA A 47 -5.42 -4.71 -4.56
C ALA A 47 -4.04 -4.08 -4.32
N GLY A 48 -3.89 -2.74 -4.45
CA GLY A 48 -2.62 -2.07 -4.16
C GLY A 48 -2.14 -2.30 -2.72
N THR A 49 -3.04 -2.24 -1.73
CA THR A 49 -2.70 -2.54 -0.33
C THR A 49 -2.44 -4.04 -0.14
N GLY A 50 -3.32 -4.90 -0.64
CA GLY A 50 -3.22 -6.35 -0.40
C GLY A 50 -2.08 -7.01 -1.18
N LEU A 51 -1.95 -6.71 -2.47
CA LEU A 51 -1.06 -7.44 -3.36
C LEU A 51 0.33 -6.81 -3.52
N ILE A 52 0.45 -5.48 -3.53
CA ILE A 52 1.78 -4.84 -3.62
C ILE A 52 2.40 -4.79 -2.22
N VAL A 53 1.75 -4.10 -1.29
CA VAL A 53 2.31 -3.94 0.07
C VAL A 53 2.30 -5.27 0.82
N GLY A 54 1.23 -6.07 0.70
CA GLY A 54 1.15 -7.42 1.29
C GLY A 54 2.27 -8.34 0.81
N LYS A 55 2.54 -8.39 -0.50
CA LYS A 55 3.66 -9.16 -1.07
C LYS A 55 5.00 -8.68 -0.54
N LYS A 56 5.20 -7.36 -0.45
CA LYS A 56 6.43 -6.78 0.10
C LYS A 56 6.63 -7.13 1.57
N MET A 57 5.58 -7.12 2.37
CA MET A 57 5.66 -7.56 3.78
C MET A 57 6.07 -9.04 3.89
N LEU A 58 5.58 -9.92 3.00
CA LEU A 58 6.03 -11.31 2.93
C LEU A 58 7.52 -11.41 2.63
N ASP A 59 8.04 -10.59 1.70
CA ASP A 59 9.47 -10.56 1.37
C ASP A 59 10.33 -10.14 2.58
N TRP A 60 9.88 -9.15 3.37
CA TRP A 60 10.59 -8.71 4.57
C TRP A 60 10.55 -9.77 5.68
N VAL A 61 9.42 -10.44 5.86
CA VAL A 61 9.33 -11.58 6.79
C VAL A 61 10.26 -12.72 6.36
N GLU A 62 10.32 -13.04 5.05
CA GLU A 62 11.26 -14.03 4.51
C GLU A 62 12.72 -13.59 4.72
N ALA A 63 13.02 -12.29 4.62
CA ALA A 63 14.33 -11.70 4.90
C ALA A 63 14.72 -11.71 6.39
N GLY A 64 13.84 -12.21 7.28
CA GLY A 64 14.11 -12.39 8.71
C GLY A 64 13.70 -11.23 9.61
N PHE A 65 12.84 -10.31 9.13
CA PHE A 65 12.36 -9.20 9.95
C PHE A 65 11.42 -9.66 11.06
N ASP A 66 11.56 -9.05 12.25
CA ASP A 66 10.51 -9.00 13.27
C ASP A 66 9.47 -7.95 12.80
N PHE A 67 8.42 -8.42 12.12
CA PHE A 67 7.56 -7.57 11.35
C PHE A 67 6.26 -7.21 12.06
N ILE A 68 5.90 -5.92 12.03
CA ILE A 68 4.72 -5.36 12.65
C ILE A 68 3.75 -4.85 11.56
N ILE A 69 2.52 -5.33 11.61
CA ILE A 69 1.38 -4.72 10.92
C ILE A 69 0.68 -3.81 11.90
N PHE A 70 0.77 -2.50 11.66
CA PHE A 70 0.25 -1.50 12.56
C PHE A 70 -1.15 -1.05 12.13
N LEU A 71 -2.13 -1.30 12.98
CA LEU A 71 -3.53 -0.95 12.77
C LEU A 71 -3.78 0.44 13.37
N ALA A 72 -3.76 1.46 12.51
CA ALA A 72 -3.77 2.86 12.88
C ALA A 72 -5.18 3.39 13.20
N ASP A 73 -5.85 2.83 14.22
CA ASP A 73 -7.23 3.17 14.60
C ASP A 73 -7.38 4.64 15.03
N TRP A 74 -6.42 5.17 15.80
CA TRP A 74 -6.41 6.58 16.19
C TRP A 74 -6.18 7.52 15.01
N HIS A 75 -5.31 7.16 14.08
CA HIS A 75 -5.08 7.91 12.85
C HIS A 75 -6.33 7.90 11.97
N SER A 76 -6.98 6.74 11.85
CA SER A 76 -8.25 6.60 11.15
C SER A 76 -9.36 7.47 11.77
N TRP A 77 -9.39 7.55 13.11
CA TRP A 77 -10.35 8.38 13.85
C TRP A 77 -10.10 9.87 13.61
N ILE A 78 -8.86 10.33 13.75
CA ILE A 78 -8.45 11.73 13.47
C ILE A 78 -8.77 12.11 12.02
N ASN A 79 -8.61 11.18 11.08
CA ASN A 79 -8.89 11.38 9.66
C ASN A 79 -10.36 11.15 9.27
N ASN A 80 -11.26 11.03 10.25
CA ASN A 80 -12.70 10.84 10.05
C ASN A 80 -13.06 9.62 9.14
N LYS A 81 -12.24 8.56 9.16
CA LYS A 81 -12.53 7.35 8.39
C LYS A 81 -13.71 6.59 9.01
N LEU A 82 -14.51 5.94 8.15
CA LEU A 82 -15.69 5.17 8.57
C LEU A 82 -16.64 5.98 9.49
N GLY A 83 -16.81 7.27 9.15
CA GLY A 83 -17.65 8.22 9.88
C GLY A 83 -17.03 8.74 11.17
N GLY A 84 -15.73 8.53 11.42
CA GLY A 84 -15.05 8.89 12.66
C GLY A 84 -15.55 8.09 13.88
N ILE A 85 -16.16 6.92 13.66
CA ILE A 85 -16.70 6.06 14.72
C ILE A 85 -15.69 4.96 15.03
N MET A 86 -15.12 4.99 16.25
CA MET A 86 -14.04 4.06 16.66
C MET A 86 -14.46 2.59 16.54
N GLU A 87 -15.72 2.25 16.85
CA GLU A 87 -16.22 0.87 16.71
C GLU A 87 -16.15 0.40 15.25
N ASN A 88 -16.57 1.23 14.30
CA ASN A 88 -16.48 0.94 12.86
C ASN A 88 -15.03 0.78 12.41
N ILE A 89 -14.14 1.65 12.90
CA ILE A 89 -12.71 1.63 12.61
C ILE A 89 -12.09 0.32 13.10
N ARG A 90 -12.46 -0.16 14.28
CA ARG A 90 -12.00 -1.44 14.83
C ARG A 90 -12.52 -2.64 14.05
N ILE A 91 -13.77 -2.62 13.60
CA ILE A 91 -14.29 -3.64 12.66
C ILE A 91 -13.41 -3.67 11.40
N GLY A 92 -13.07 -2.49 10.86
CA GLY A 92 -12.16 -2.37 9.73
C GLY A 92 -10.78 -2.96 9.99
N GLY A 93 -10.22 -2.77 11.18
CA GLY A 93 -8.93 -3.36 11.56
C GLY A 93 -8.96 -4.87 11.67
N GLU A 94 -9.99 -5.45 12.28
CA GLU A 94 -10.16 -6.91 12.32
C GLU A 94 -10.33 -7.49 10.90
N TYR A 95 -11.08 -6.83 10.03
CA TYR A 95 -11.19 -7.21 8.62
C TYR A 95 -9.82 -7.16 7.91
N PHE A 96 -8.99 -6.14 8.18
CA PHE A 96 -7.63 -6.05 7.61
C PHE A 96 -6.74 -7.19 8.09
N LYS A 97 -6.80 -7.58 9.38
CA LYS A 97 -6.10 -8.76 9.91
C LYS A 97 -6.52 -10.04 9.16
N GLU A 98 -7.81 -10.22 8.92
CA GLU A 98 -8.33 -11.35 8.14
C GLU A 98 -7.82 -11.34 6.69
N CYS A 99 -7.80 -10.18 6.02
CA CYS A 99 -7.24 -10.04 4.68
C CYS A 99 -5.75 -10.41 4.64
N PHE A 100 -4.94 -9.87 5.55
CA PHE A 100 -3.51 -10.19 5.60
C PHE A 100 -3.25 -11.64 6.00
N THR A 101 -4.07 -12.22 6.88
CA THR A 101 -4.02 -13.65 7.19
C THR A 101 -4.24 -14.50 5.94
N ALA A 102 -5.26 -14.19 5.16
CA ALA A 102 -5.55 -14.86 3.89
C ALA A 102 -4.43 -14.70 2.85
N LEU A 103 -3.70 -13.58 2.92
CA LEU A 103 -2.53 -13.29 2.07
C LEU A 103 -1.22 -13.90 2.61
N GLY A 104 -1.28 -14.72 3.66
CA GLY A 104 -0.12 -15.44 4.19
C GLY A 104 0.63 -14.75 5.32
N LEU A 105 0.03 -13.76 5.98
CA LEU A 105 0.57 -12.99 7.11
C LEU A 105 -0.27 -13.17 8.39
N PRO A 106 -0.48 -14.42 8.90
CA PRO A 106 -1.26 -14.65 10.12
C PRO A 106 -0.51 -14.18 11.38
N GLU A 107 -1.24 -14.03 12.48
CA GLU A 107 -0.63 -13.88 13.81
C GLU A 107 0.37 -15.02 14.08
N GLY A 108 1.48 -14.70 14.73
CA GLY A 108 2.60 -15.62 14.95
C GLY A 108 3.66 -15.58 13.84
N LYS A 109 3.31 -15.22 12.61
CA LYS A 109 4.26 -14.90 11.54
C LYS A 109 4.62 -13.41 11.54
N VAL A 110 3.64 -12.57 11.90
CA VAL A 110 3.78 -11.12 12.11
C VAL A 110 3.11 -10.73 13.42
N ARG A 111 3.45 -9.55 13.95
CA ARG A 111 2.76 -8.97 15.10
C ARG A 111 1.76 -7.91 14.61
N TYR A 112 0.54 -7.96 15.14
CA TYR A 112 -0.46 -6.91 14.95
C TYR A 112 -0.46 -6.00 16.17
N ILE A 113 -0.26 -4.70 15.97
CA ILE A 113 -0.28 -3.67 17.03
C ILE A 113 -1.30 -2.62 16.66
N TRP A 114 -2.16 -2.23 17.60
CA TRP A 114 -3.10 -1.13 17.42
C TRP A 114 -2.48 0.19 17.89
N ALA A 115 -2.81 1.30 17.22
CA ALA A 115 -2.37 2.61 17.68
C ALA A 115 -2.89 2.92 19.10
N SER A 116 -4.11 2.48 19.42
CA SER A 116 -4.68 2.58 20.77
C SER A 116 -3.83 1.93 21.87
N ASP A 117 -3.00 0.93 21.54
CA ASP A 117 -2.09 0.32 22.52
C ASP A 117 -0.91 1.25 22.85
N LEU A 118 -0.47 2.06 21.89
CA LEU A 118 0.63 3.01 22.05
C LEU A 118 0.20 4.31 22.72
N VAL A 119 -0.94 4.87 22.34
CA VAL A 119 -1.40 6.20 22.80
C VAL A 119 -1.83 6.22 24.28
N ASN A 120 -1.97 5.09 24.92
CA ASN A 120 -2.26 4.98 26.36
C ASN A 120 -1.06 5.32 27.24
N SER A 121 0.09 5.64 26.66
CA SER A 121 1.32 5.95 27.39
C SER A 121 1.64 7.45 27.37
N SER A 122 1.98 8.03 28.52
CA SER A 122 2.49 9.40 28.60
C SER A 122 3.79 9.58 27.82
N ASP A 123 4.64 8.57 27.79
CA ASP A 123 5.88 8.53 27.00
C ASP A 123 5.62 8.68 25.50
N TYR A 124 4.54 8.08 24.98
CA TYR A 124 4.12 8.29 23.59
C TYR A 124 3.80 9.78 23.31
N TRP A 125 2.99 10.39 24.15
CA TRP A 125 2.61 11.80 24.00
C TRP A 125 3.77 12.75 24.22
N GLU A 126 4.72 12.42 25.11
CA GLU A 126 5.98 13.17 25.20
C GLU A 126 6.72 13.18 23.86
N LYS A 127 6.84 12.03 23.17
CA LYS A 127 7.46 11.96 21.84
C LYS A 127 6.70 12.81 20.82
N VAL A 128 5.36 12.71 20.75
CA VAL A 128 4.52 13.55 19.89
C VAL A 128 4.80 15.05 20.13
N ILE A 129 4.79 15.49 21.39
CA ILE A 129 5.05 16.89 21.74
C ILE A 129 6.49 17.30 21.41
N ARG A 130 7.49 16.43 21.65
CA ARG A 130 8.89 16.71 21.29
C ARG A 130 9.06 16.89 19.77
N ILE A 131 8.40 16.06 18.95
CA ILE A 131 8.38 16.17 17.50
C ILE A 131 7.74 17.51 17.08
N MET A 132 6.58 17.85 17.65
CA MET A 132 5.90 19.12 17.37
C MET A 132 6.75 20.32 17.76
N LYS A 133 7.40 20.31 18.93
CA LYS A 133 8.33 21.37 19.38
C LYS A 133 9.58 21.48 18.50
N GLY A 134 10.05 20.38 17.93
CA GLY A 134 11.20 20.34 17.02
C GLY A 134 10.86 20.70 15.57
N SER A 135 9.60 20.92 15.27
CA SER A 135 9.09 21.20 13.91
C SER A 135 8.40 22.56 13.84
N THR A 136 8.37 23.16 12.65
CA THR A 136 7.53 24.34 12.40
C THR A 136 6.14 23.93 11.96
N VAL A 137 5.13 24.79 12.18
CA VAL A 137 3.76 24.59 11.66
C VAL A 137 3.80 24.29 10.15
N LYS A 138 4.57 25.10 9.39
CA LYS A 138 4.73 24.88 7.94
C LYS A 138 5.29 23.49 7.61
N ARG A 139 6.24 22.96 8.38
CA ARG A 139 6.82 21.62 8.16
C ARG A 139 5.78 20.52 8.41
N ILE A 140 4.97 20.65 9.45
CA ILE A 140 3.86 19.72 9.74
C ILE A 140 2.80 19.79 8.64
N GLN A 141 2.39 21.00 8.25
CA GLN A 141 1.39 21.18 7.16
C GLN A 141 1.84 20.53 5.84
N ARG A 142 3.12 20.64 5.48
CA ARG A 142 3.67 19.96 4.29
C ARG A 142 3.58 18.44 4.34
N ALA A 143 3.45 17.85 5.51
CA ALA A 143 3.27 16.41 5.67
C ALA A 143 1.79 15.96 5.66
N LEU A 144 0.82 16.86 5.83
CA LEU A 144 -0.60 16.50 5.89
C LEU A 144 -1.14 15.70 4.68
N PRO A 145 -0.64 15.88 3.44
CA PRO A 145 -1.11 15.08 2.30
C PRO A 145 -1.01 13.55 2.47
N ILE A 146 -0.19 13.07 3.43
CA ILE A 146 -0.14 11.64 3.79
C ILE A 146 -1.51 11.08 4.24
N MET A 147 -2.42 11.94 4.70
CA MET A 147 -3.79 11.58 5.06
C MET A 147 -4.67 11.22 3.84
N GLY A 148 -4.11 11.32 2.61
CA GLY A 148 -4.84 11.07 1.37
C GLY A 148 -5.84 12.17 1.03
N ARG A 149 -5.60 13.40 1.50
CA ARG A 149 -6.42 14.59 1.25
C ARG A 149 -5.56 15.70 0.63
N SER A 150 -6.15 16.50 -0.26
CA SER A 150 -5.61 17.83 -0.61
C SER A 150 -6.12 18.85 0.40
N PHE A 151 -5.27 19.79 0.80
CA PHE A 151 -5.61 20.79 1.80
C PHE A 151 -5.55 22.18 1.19
N GLU A 152 -6.70 22.87 1.13
CA GLU A 152 -6.77 24.29 0.86
C GLU A 152 -6.65 25.08 2.17
N ALA A 153 -6.12 26.29 2.09
CA ALA A 153 -5.94 27.14 3.27
C ALA A 153 -7.31 27.49 3.87
N GLY A 154 -7.58 27.01 5.09
CA GLY A 154 -8.80 27.32 5.84
C GLY A 154 -9.59 26.12 6.37
N ASP A 155 -9.43 24.92 5.76
CA ASP A 155 -10.25 23.75 6.10
C ASP A 155 -9.50 22.67 6.91
N ILE A 156 -8.40 23.07 7.60
CA ILE A 156 -7.59 22.13 8.36
C ILE A 156 -8.12 22.05 9.80
N GLU A 157 -8.67 20.90 10.18
CA GLU A 157 -9.00 20.61 11.58
C GLU A 157 -7.75 20.62 12.45
N ALA A 158 -7.80 21.22 13.62
CA ALA A 158 -6.66 21.32 14.53
C ALA A 158 -6.07 19.93 14.89
N ALA A 159 -6.91 18.91 15.01
CA ALA A 159 -6.51 17.54 15.29
C ALA A 159 -5.61 16.95 14.18
N TRP A 160 -5.82 17.36 12.92
CA TRP A 160 -4.98 16.86 11.81
C TRP A 160 -3.53 17.28 11.92
N MET A 161 -3.24 18.40 12.61
CA MET A 161 -1.86 18.82 12.86
C MET A 161 -1.08 17.84 13.75
N LEU A 162 -1.76 16.99 14.55
CA LEU A 162 -1.12 15.94 15.33
C LEU A 162 -0.73 14.73 14.48
N TYR A 163 -1.45 14.47 13.39
CA TYR A 163 -1.33 13.24 12.62
C TYR A 163 0.11 12.93 12.15
N PRO A 164 0.86 13.82 11.49
CA PRO A 164 2.23 13.52 11.08
C PRO A 164 3.18 13.28 12.26
N ALA A 165 2.97 14.00 13.37
CA ALA A 165 3.80 13.84 14.56
C ALA A 165 3.50 12.50 15.28
N MET A 166 2.25 12.05 15.29
CA MET A 166 1.86 10.75 15.81
C MET A 166 2.47 9.63 14.98
N GLN A 167 2.37 9.69 13.64
CA GLN A 167 2.94 8.66 12.76
C GLN A 167 4.47 8.59 12.88
N ALA A 168 5.17 9.72 13.04
CA ALA A 168 6.60 9.72 13.36
C ALA A 168 6.88 9.15 14.76
N SER A 169 6.00 9.43 15.74
CA SER A 169 6.11 8.89 17.11
C SER A 169 5.91 7.37 17.15
N ASP A 170 5.03 6.81 16.31
CA ASP A 170 4.82 5.36 16.19
C ASP A 170 6.15 4.64 15.87
N ILE A 171 6.91 5.21 14.92
CA ILE A 171 8.23 4.67 14.52
C ILE A 171 9.18 4.63 15.72
N PHE A 172 9.25 5.71 16.50
CA PHE A 172 10.15 5.80 17.65
C PHE A 172 9.65 5.02 18.86
N GLN A 173 8.32 4.95 19.06
CA GLN A 173 7.72 4.20 20.16
C GLN A 173 7.92 2.70 19.99
N MET A 174 7.86 2.19 18.77
CA MET A 174 8.12 0.78 18.48
C MET A 174 9.63 0.47 18.31
N ASP A 175 10.50 1.48 18.37
CA ASP A 175 11.96 1.37 18.17
C ASP A 175 12.31 0.63 16.86
N LEU A 176 11.78 1.12 15.75
CA LEU A 176 11.89 0.48 14.44
C LEU A 176 13.25 0.71 13.79
N ASP A 177 13.77 -0.31 13.10
CA ASP A 177 14.91 -0.21 12.19
C ASP A 177 14.44 0.24 10.81
N VAL A 178 13.27 -0.25 10.37
CA VAL A 178 12.72 0.00 9.04
C VAL A 178 11.27 0.46 9.12
N ALA A 179 11.00 1.57 8.42
CA ALA A 179 9.65 2.08 8.19
C ALA A 179 9.26 1.84 6.73
N GLY A 180 8.32 0.91 6.50
CA GLY A 180 7.75 0.62 5.19
C GLY A 180 6.40 1.29 4.97
N ALA A 181 6.13 1.73 3.73
CA ALA A 181 4.84 2.29 3.34
C ALA A 181 4.68 2.37 1.81
N GLY A 182 3.53 2.82 1.32
CA GLY A 182 3.42 3.35 -0.03
C GLY A 182 4.16 4.68 -0.18
N LEU A 183 4.55 5.02 -1.40
CA LEU A 183 5.28 6.27 -1.70
C LEU A 183 4.53 7.54 -1.23
N ASP A 184 3.21 7.48 -1.15
CA ASP A 184 2.36 8.56 -0.61
C ASP A 184 2.62 8.91 0.86
N GLN A 185 3.30 8.03 1.61
CA GLN A 185 3.69 8.26 3.02
C GLN A 185 5.11 8.85 3.17
N ARG A 186 5.82 9.09 2.07
CA ARG A 186 7.20 9.59 2.06
C ARG A 186 7.42 10.81 2.96
N LYS A 187 6.50 11.78 2.94
CA LYS A 187 6.66 13.04 3.67
C LYS A 187 6.77 12.89 5.18
N VAL A 188 6.05 11.94 5.77
CA VAL A 188 6.15 11.69 7.21
C VAL A 188 7.39 10.87 7.55
N HIS A 189 7.81 9.94 6.69
CA HIS A 189 9.07 9.23 6.87
C HIS A 189 10.27 10.19 6.84
N MET A 190 10.23 11.18 5.93
CA MET A 190 11.25 12.24 5.92
C MET A 190 11.18 13.13 7.17
N LEU A 191 9.99 13.43 7.69
CA LEU A 191 9.85 14.12 8.97
C LEU A 191 10.49 13.32 10.10
N ALA A 192 10.23 12.02 10.19
CA ALA A 192 10.81 11.15 11.20
C ALA A 192 12.35 11.12 11.10
N ARG A 193 12.90 10.96 9.89
CA ARG A 193 14.36 10.98 9.66
C ARG A 193 15.02 12.32 10.00
N GLU A 194 14.37 13.45 9.68
CA GLU A 194 14.87 14.79 10.01
C GLU A 194 14.91 15.07 11.52
N ILE A 195 13.93 14.54 12.26
CA ILE A 195 13.79 14.83 13.69
C ILE A 195 14.54 13.82 14.58
N ALA A 196 14.73 12.57 14.14
CA ALA A 196 15.33 11.51 14.91
C ALA A 196 16.68 11.92 15.54
N PRO A 197 17.69 12.42 14.79
CA PRO A 197 18.99 12.79 15.36
C PRO A 197 18.88 13.98 16.32
N LYS A 198 17.95 14.90 16.11
CA LYS A 198 17.74 16.07 16.98
C LYS A 198 17.16 15.70 18.35
N LEU A 199 16.39 14.60 18.40
CA LEU A 199 15.73 14.13 19.61
C LEU A 199 16.44 12.93 20.25
N GLY A 200 17.54 12.44 19.65
CA GLY A 200 18.31 11.29 20.13
C GLY A 200 17.60 9.95 19.86
N PHE A 201 16.74 9.87 18.85
CA PHE A 201 16.12 8.63 18.40
C PHE A 201 16.91 7.96 17.28
N LYS A 202 16.72 6.67 17.13
CA LYS A 202 17.24 5.90 16.00
C LYS A 202 16.62 6.41 14.71
N THR A 203 17.45 6.65 13.67
CA THR A 203 16.97 7.06 12.34
C THR A 203 16.53 5.83 11.57
N PRO A 204 15.25 5.69 11.20
CA PRO A 204 14.78 4.51 10.47
C PRO A 204 15.26 4.53 9.01
N VAL A 205 15.54 3.36 8.45
CA VAL A 205 15.59 3.17 7.00
C VAL A 205 14.15 3.20 6.47
N CYS A 206 13.91 3.92 5.38
CA CYS A 206 12.56 4.05 4.82
C CYS A 206 12.47 3.35 3.46
N LEU A 207 11.45 2.49 3.33
CA LEU A 207 11.22 1.66 2.14
C LEU A 207 9.84 1.97 1.58
N HIS A 208 9.78 2.45 0.33
CA HIS A 208 8.52 2.88 -0.28
C HIS A 208 8.12 1.98 -1.44
N SER A 209 6.94 1.37 -1.32
CA SER A 209 6.32 0.58 -2.39
C SER A 209 5.66 1.49 -3.43
N PRO A 210 5.62 1.09 -4.71
CA PRO A 210 4.88 1.80 -5.73
C PRO A 210 3.38 1.85 -5.42
N LEU A 211 2.69 2.79 -6.04
CA LEU A 211 1.26 3.00 -5.90
C LEU A 211 0.52 2.43 -7.10
N LEU A 212 -0.34 1.45 -6.88
CA LEU A 212 -1.14 0.85 -7.95
C LEU A 212 -2.19 1.85 -8.45
N PRO A 213 -2.24 2.19 -9.75
CA PRO A 213 -3.23 3.11 -10.28
C PRO A 213 -4.64 2.50 -10.33
N GLY A 214 -5.65 3.37 -10.34
CA GLY A 214 -7.03 2.96 -10.58
C GLY A 214 -7.27 2.61 -12.05
N LEU A 215 -8.14 1.62 -12.31
CA LEU A 215 -8.37 1.07 -13.66
C LEU A 215 -8.94 2.07 -14.69
N GLN A 216 -9.53 3.18 -14.25
CA GLN A 216 -10.14 4.16 -15.15
C GLN A 216 -9.12 5.18 -15.72
N GLY A 217 -7.86 5.15 -15.24
CA GLY A 217 -6.84 6.13 -15.64
C GLY A 217 -7.14 7.55 -15.13
N GLU A 218 -8.13 7.71 -14.25
CA GLU A 218 -8.49 9.00 -13.66
C GLU A 218 -7.47 9.44 -12.63
N THR A 219 -7.32 10.76 -12.50
CA THR A 219 -6.46 11.39 -11.51
C THR A 219 -7.29 12.12 -10.47
N VAL A 220 -6.86 12.07 -9.19
CA VAL A 220 -7.44 12.88 -8.13
C VAL A 220 -6.92 14.31 -8.24
N GLU A 221 -7.80 15.31 -8.13
CA GLU A 221 -7.41 16.72 -8.09
C GLU A 221 -6.69 17.06 -6.79
N GLY A 222 -5.74 17.99 -6.86
CA GLY A 222 -4.99 18.49 -5.72
C GLY A 222 -3.48 18.49 -5.95
N ALA A 223 -2.73 18.98 -4.96
CA ALA A 223 -1.28 18.92 -4.90
C ALA A 223 -0.86 18.13 -3.66
N PHE A 224 -0.20 17.00 -3.85
CA PHE A 224 0.18 16.07 -2.78
C PHE A 224 1.68 16.05 -2.52
N ASP A 225 2.50 16.29 -3.56
CA ASP A 225 3.95 16.37 -3.41
C ASP A 225 4.55 17.50 -4.24
N GLU A 226 5.71 17.98 -3.83
CA GLU A 226 6.49 19.03 -4.53
C GLU A 226 7.30 18.43 -5.68
N GLU A 227 7.59 17.14 -5.63
CA GLU A 227 8.20 16.39 -6.71
C GLU A 227 7.13 15.90 -7.69
N ALA A 228 7.18 16.35 -8.93
CA ALA A 228 6.12 16.15 -9.92
C ALA A 228 5.84 14.66 -10.22
N SER A 229 6.86 13.81 -10.22
CA SER A 229 6.70 12.36 -10.44
C SER A 229 5.94 11.69 -9.30
N ILE A 230 6.28 12.04 -8.06
CA ILE A 230 5.61 11.53 -6.86
C ILE A 230 4.17 12.04 -6.80
N ASP A 231 3.96 13.34 -7.04
CA ASP A 231 2.63 13.95 -7.08
C ASP A 231 1.72 13.27 -8.10
N GLN A 232 2.23 12.98 -9.31
CA GLN A 232 1.49 12.24 -10.32
C GLN A 232 1.16 10.81 -9.89
N SER A 233 2.08 10.11 -9.25
CA SER A 233 1.86 8.75 -8.75
C SER A 233 0.75 8.71 -7.70
N ILE A 234 0.74 9.70 -6.78
CA ILE A 234 -0.31 9.83 -5.77
C ILE A 234 -1.67 10.14 -6.41
N LYS A 235 -1.71 11.04 -7.40
CA LYS A 235 -2.94 11.40 -8.13
C LYS A 235 -3.58 10.23 -8.86
N LYS A 236 -2.78 9.33 -9.42
CA LYS A 236 -3.23 8.14 -10.16
C LYS A 236 -3.56 6.96 -9.25
N LYS A 237 -3.14 7.00 -7.97
CA LYS A 237 -3.32 5.91 -7.02
C LYS A 237 -4.76 5.43 -6.99
N MET A 238 -4.93 4.11 -6.98
CA MET A 238 -6.23 3.47 -6.78
C MET A 238 -6.93 4.03 -5.55
N SER A 239 -8.11 4.60 -5.75
CA SER A 239 -8.89 5.25 -4.70
C SER A 239 -10.28 4.63 -4.58
N LYS A 240 -10.75 4.49 -3.34
CA LYS A 240 -12.11 4.04 -3.02
C LYS A 240 -13.20 5.04 -3.44
N SER A 241 -12.83 6.29 -3.72
CA SER A 241 -13.76 7.31 -4.19
C SER A 241 -14.20 7.12 -5.65
N VAL A 242 -13.46 6.34 -6.44
CA VAL A 242 -13.81 5.98 -7.83
C VAL A 242 -14.39 4.57 -7.83
N GLU A 243 -15.71 4.47 -7.79
CA GLU A 243 -16.47 3.22 -7.55
C GLU A 243 -16.08 2.05 -8.47
N LYS A 244 -15.78 2.34 -9.76
CA LYS A 244 -15.40 1.33 -10.76
C LYS A 244 -13.90 1.24 -11.02
N GLY A 245 -13.10 2.10 -10.40
CA GLY A 245 -11.67 2.18 -10.61
C GLY A 245 -10.85 1.28 -9.68
N ALA A 246 -11.42 0.83 -8.57
CA ALA A 246 -10.70 0.04 -7.58
C ALA A 246 -11.05 -1.46 -7.66
N VAL A 247 -10.01 -2.30 -7.69
CA VAL A 247 -10.15 -3.76 -7.49
C VAL A 247 -9.93 -4.03 -6.01
N TYR A 248 -10.91 -4.66 -5.36
CA TYR A 248 -10.82 -5.08 -3.96
C TYR A 248 -10.38 -6.53 -3.85
N VAL A 249 -9.67 -6.85 -2.78
CA VAL A 249 -9.16 -8.23 -2.59
C VAL A 249 -10.27 -9.28 -2.43
N ASN A 250 -11.49 -8.84 -2.09
CA ASN A 250 -12.68 -9.70 -1.94
C ASN A 250 -13.64 -9.64 -3.14
N ASP A 251 -13.27 -8.97 -4.24
CA ASP A 251 -14.12 -8.96 -5.43
C ASP A 251 -14.31 -10.39 -5.95
N ASP A 252 -15.53 -10.70 -6.36
CA ASP A 252 -15.82 -11.95 -7.04
C ASP A 252 -15.26 -11.96 -8.48
N PRO A 253 -15.09 -13.13 -9.09
CA PRO A 253 -14.53 -13.24 -10.43
C PRO A 253 -15.24 -12.42 -11.50
N ASP A 254 -16.57 -12.35 -11.47
CA ASP A 254 -17.35 -11.64 -12.48
C ASP A 254 -17.20 -10.12 -12.31
N THR A 255 -17.17 -9.65 -11.07
CA THR A 255 -16.85 -8.25 -10.74
C THR A 255 -15.45 -7.87 -11.23
N ILE A 256 -14.43 -8.71 -11.05
CA ILE A 256 -13.07 -8.47 -11.54
C ILE A 256 -13.07 -8.39 -13.07
N ARG A 257 -13.66 -9.37 -13.76
CA ARG A 257 -13.76 -9.35 -15.24
C ARG A 257 -14.42 -8.08 -15.76
N GLU A 258 -15.52 -7.67 -15.15
CA GLU A 258 -16.24 -6.46 -15.58
C GLU A 258 -15.41 -5.19 -15.36
N LYS A 259 -14.72 -5.06 -14.22
CA LYS A 259 -13.82 -3.92 -13.94
C LYS A 259 -12.71 -3.82 -14.98
N TYR A 260 -12.04 -4.93 -15.30
CA TYR A 260 -10.99 -4.93 -16.33
C TYR A 260 -11.54 -4.72 -17.73
N ARG A 261 -12.70 -5.28 -18.06
CA ARG A 261 -13.36 -5.04 -19.35
C ARG A 261 -13.58 -3.54 -19.60
N LEU A 262 -13.96 -2.79 -18.56
CA LEU A 262 -14.20 -1.35 -18.60
C LEU A 262 -12.93 -0.50 -18.38
N ALA A 263 -11.80 -1.11 -18.05
CA ALA A 263 -10.55 -0.41 -17.74
C ALA A 263 -10.04 0.42 -18.93
N PHE A 264 -9.41 1.54 -18.63
CA PHE A 264 -8.67 2.34 -19.59
C PHE A 264 -7.44 1.57 -20.08
N CYS A 265 -7.41 1.24 -21.36
CA CYS A 265 -6.33 0.43 -21.95
C CYS A 265 -6.23 0.72 -23.47
N PRO A 266 -5.77 1.92 -23.86
CA PRO A 266 -5.63 2.27 -25.28
C PRO A 266 -4.55 1.43 -25.98
N PRO A 267 -4.74 1.09 -27.28
CA PRO A 267 -3.72 0.37 -28.05
C PRO A 267 -2.35 1.10 -28.02
N LYS A 268 -1.26 0.35 -28.01
CA LYS A 268 0.15 0.83 -28.01
C LYS A 268 0.59 1.65 -26.79
N LEU A 269 -0.32 2.13 -25.98
CA LEU A 269 0.01 2.98 -24.85
C LEU A 269 0.54 2.13 -23.70
N ILE A 270 1.78 2.34 -23.31
CA ILE A 270 2.42 1.71 -22.14
C ILE A 270 2.34 2.64 -20.94
N GLU A 271 2.95 3.83 -21.06
CA GLU A 271 3.06 4.79 -19.95
C GLU A 271 1.68 5.38 -19.61
N GLY A 272 1.27 5.18 -18.34
CA GLY A 272 -0.03 5.67 -17.85
C GLY A 272 -1.21 4.77 -18.24
N ASN A 273 -0.95 3.56 -18.72
CA ASN A 273 -1.96 2.54 -18.93
C ASN A 273 -2.08 1.69 -17.65
N PRO A 274 -3.18 1.82 -16.88
CA PRO A 274 -3.30 1.12 -15.60
C PRO A 274 -3.29 -0.40 -15.71
N VAL A 275 -3.73 -0.98 -16.83
CA VAL A 275 -3.71 -2.44 -17.01
C VAL A 275 -2.27 -2.95 -17.20
N ILE A 276 -1.43 -2.18 -17.90
CA ILE A 276 0.02 -2.44 -17.99
C ILE A 276 0.67 -2.35 -16.60
N ASP A 277 0.34 -1.32 -15.82
CA ASP A 277 0.86 -1.16 -14.47
C ASP A 277 0.42 -2.31 -13.55
N HIS A 278 -0.83 -2.80 -13.67
CA HIS A 278 -1.30 -3.97 -12.92
C HIS A 278 -0.56 -5.25 -13.31
N ALA A 279 -0.29 -5.46 -14.60
CA ALA A 279 0.54 -6.59 -15.04
C ALA A 279 1.94 -6.49 -14.45
N LYS A 280 2.60 -5.34 -14.57
CA LYS A 280 3.96 -5.07 -14.08
C LYS A 280 4.09 -5.23 -12.57
N MET A 281 3.20 -4.57 -11.80
CA MET A 281 3.33 -4.43 -10.35
C MET A 281 2.70 -5.61 -9.58
N VAL A 282 1.76 -6.33 -10.20
CA VAL A 282 1.02 -7.41 -9.52
C VAL A 282 1.22 -8.75 -10.21
N VAL A 283 0.87 -8.88 -11.50
CA VAL A 283 0.82 -10.21 -12.15
C VAL A 283 2.21 -10.85 -12.21
N PHE A 284 3.19 -10.17 -12.80
CA PHE A 284 4.55 -10.73 -12.89
C PHE A 284 5.20 -11.00 -11.52
N PRO A 285 5.11 -10.11 -10.51
CA PRO A 285 5.62 -10.41 -9.17
C PRO A 285 4.98 -11.59 -8.46
N HIS A 286 3.73 -11.95 -8.78
CA HIS A 286 3.01 -13.05 -8.12
C HIS A 286 3.05 -14.35 -8.91
N LEU A 287 2.90 -14.30 -10.23
CA LEU A 287 2.76 -15.49 -11.08
C LEU A 287 4.00 -15.77 -11.93
N GLY A 288 4.85 -14.76 -12.17
CA GLY A 288 6.03 -14.86 -13.03
C GLY A 288 5.71 -14.79 -14.53
N VAL A 289 4.48 -15.09 -14.94
CA VAL A 289 4.04 -15.13 -16.34
C VAL A 289 2.64 -14.54 -16.48
N LEU A 290 2.27 -14.13 -17.70
CA LEU A 290 0.92 -13.78 -18.09
C LEU A 290 0.43 -14.71 -19.21
N GLU A 291 -0.58 -15.52 -18.92
CA GLU A 291 -1.25 -16.37 -19.89
C GLU A 291 -2.36 -15.59 -20.60
N VAL A 292 -2.36 -15.58 -21.93
CA VAL A 292 -3.37 -14.89 -22.75
C VAL A 292 -4.09 -15.88 -23.63
N GLU A 293 -5.35 -16.13 -23.34
CA GLU A 293 -6.22 -16.96 -24.20
C GLU A 293 -6.73 -16.15 -25.38
N ARG A 294 -6.53 -16.64 -26.61
CA ARG A 294 -6.97 -16.00 -27.85
C ARG A 294 -7.48 -17.01 -28.84
N SER A 295 -8.42 -16.55 -29.66
CA SER A 295 -8.86 -17.35 -30.81
C SER A 295 -7.70 -17.68 -31.75
N SER A 296 -7.68 -18.90 -32.33
CA SER A 296 -6.72 -19.32 -33.34
C SER A 296 -6.67 -18.37 -34.56
N LYS A 297 -7.76 -17.65 -34.83
CA LYS A 297 -7.82 -16.59 -35.87
C LYS A 297 -6.83 -15.44 -35.59
N TYR A 298 -6.49 -15.21 -34.31
CA TYR A 298 -5.57 -14.15 -33.86
C TYR A 298 -4.25 -14.69 -33.36
N GLY A 299 -3.85 -15.88 -33.81
CA GLY A 299 -2.57 -16.50 -33.48
C GLY A 299 -2.64 -17.56 -32.36
N GLY A 300 -3.81 -17.76 -31.73
CA GLY A 300 -3.97 -18.70 -30.60
C GLY A 300 -3.39 -18.18 -29.29
N ASP A 301 -3.42 -19.03 -28.27
CA ASP A 301 -2.96 -18.70 -26.92
C ASP A 301 -1.46 -18.40 -26.90
N ILE A 302 -1.05 -17.46 -26.04
CA ILE A 302 0.36 -17.14 -25.78
C ILE A 302 0.63 -17.06 -24.29
N THR A 303 1.86 -17.37 -23.92
CA THR A 303 2.41 -17.14 -22.57
C THR A 303 3.48 -16.06 -22.68
N ILE A 304 3.32 -14.99 -21.94
CA ILE A 304 4.26 -13.88 -21.87
C ILE A 304 5.10 -14.09 -20.61
N GLU A 305 6.41 -14.25 -20.76
CA GLU A 305 7.30 -14.69 -19.68
C GLU A 305 7.83 -13.54 -18.83
N ASP A 306 7.88 -12.31 -19.37
CA ASP A 306 8.34 -11.16 -18.63
C ASP A 306 7.68 -9.84 -19.11
N PHE A 307 7.96 -8.77 -18.37
CA PHE A 307 7.37 -7.46 -18.66
C PHE A 307 7.92 -6.83 -19.95
N ALA A 308 9.16 -7.09 -20.34
CA ALA A 308 9.76 -6.52 -21.55
C ALA A 308 9.10 -7.11 -22.80
N GLU A 309 8.83 -8.43 -22.80
CA GLU A 309 8.06 -9.11 -23.86
C GLU A 309 6.62 -8.54 -23.94
N LEU A 310 5.96 -8.31 -22.80
CA LEU A 310 4.64 -7.66 -22.79
C LEU A 310 4.68 -6.29 -23.45
N GLU A 311 5.66 -5.45 -23.13
CA GLU A 311 5.80 -4.12 -23.72
C GLU A 311 5.97 -4.18 -25.24
N GLU A 312 6.79 -5.10 -25.74
CA GLU A 312 7.03 -5.28 -27.18
C GLU A 312 5.74 -5.71 -27.92
N LEU A 313 5.08 -6.76 -27.44
CA LEU A 313 3.83 -7.27 -28.01
C LEU A 313 2.69 -6.23 -28.00
N TYR A 314 2.64 -5.41 -26.94
CA TYR A 314 1.60 -4.39 -26.83
C TYR A 314 1.90 -3.17 -27.73
N ARG A 315 3.16 -2.73 -27.83
CA ARG A 315 3.58 -1.64 -28.73
C ARG A 315 3.43 -2.00 -30.21
N SER A 316 3.70 -3.26 -30.59
CA SER A 316 3.57 -3.75 -31.96
C SER A 316 2.12 -4.04 -32.39
N GLU A 317 1.15 -3.96 -31.45
CA GLU A 317 -0.27 -4.33 -31.66
C GLU A 317 -0.50 -5.84 -31.91
N GLU A 318 0.49 -6.67 -31.63
CA GLU A 318 0.34 -8.14 -31.65
C GLU A 318 -0.55 -8.65 -30.52
N LEU A 319 -0.69 -7.86 -29.44
CA LEU A 319 -1.59 -8.11 -28.33
C LEU A 319 -2.75 -7.09 -28.32
N HIS A 320 -3.95 -7.58 -28.62
CA HIS A 320 -5.15 -6.74 -28.65
C HIS A 320 -5.55 -6.31 -27.22
N PRO A 321 -5.93 -5.03 -27.01
CA PRO A 321 -6.29 -4.51 -25.67
C PRO A 321 -7.35 -5.32 -24.92
N LEU A 322 -8.34 -5.88 -25.59
CA LEU A 322 -9.38 -6.67 -24.94
C LEU A 322 -8.82 -8.02 -24.43
N ASP A 323 -8.03 -8.73 -25.24
CA ASP A 323 -7.42 -9.99 -24.87
C ASP A 323 -6.46 -9.77 -23.69
N PHE A 324 -5.66 -8.71 -23.74
CA PHE A 324 -4.77 -8.31 -22.66
C PHE A 324 -5.53 -7.99 -21.36
N LYS A 325 -6.60 -7.18 -21.43
CA LYS A 325 -7.44 -6.86 -20.25
C LYS A 325 -8.01 -8.11 -19.61
N MET A 326 -8.52 -9.04 -20.41
CA MET A 326 -9.08 -10.29 -19.89
C MET A 326 -8.03 -11.20 -19.32
N ALA A 327 -6.84 -11.30 -19.93
CA ALA A 327 -5.72 -12.05 -19.38
C ALA A 327 -5.30 -11.53 -17.99
N VAL A 328 -5.17 -10.20 -17.84
CA VAL A 328 -4.85 -9.60 -16.54
C VAL A 328 -5.99 -9.84 -15.53
N ALA A 329 -7.26 -9.80 -15.96
CA ALA A 329 -8.39 -10.11 -15.09
C ALA A 329 -8.33 -11.56 -14.55
N GLU A 330 -8.07 -12.54 -15.43
CA GLU A 330 -7.95 -13.95 -15.01
C GLU A 330 -6.73 -14.15 -14.09
N ALA A 331 -5.60 -13.51 -14.38
CA ALA A 331 -4.45 -13.53 -13.48
C ALA A 331 -4.78 -12.96 -12.09
N MET A 332 -5.49 -11.83 -12.03
CA MET A 332 -5.94 -11.25 -10.75
C MET A 332 -6.93 -12.14 -10.01
N ILE A 333 -7.84 -12.81 -10.73
CA ILE A 333 -8.76 -13.79 -10.15
C ILE A 333 -7.96 -14.94 -9.51
N LYS A 334 -6.97 -15.47 -10.19
CA LYS A 334 -6.09 -16.53 -9.68
C LYS A 334 -5.31 -16.09 -8.44
N ILE A 335 -4.70 -14.89 -8.46
CA ILE A 335 -3.93 -14.34 -7.34
C ILE A 335 -4.80 -14.14 -6.10
N LEU A 336 -6.06 -13.69 -6.27
CA LEU A 336 -6.99 -13.38 -5.18
C LEU A 336 -7.80 -14.59 -4.70
N GLU A 337 -7.65 -15.77 -5.31
CA GLU A 337 -8.41 -16.97 -4.89
C GLU A 337 -8.19 -17.35 -3.41
N PRO A 338 -6.97 -17.30 -2.84
CA PRO A 338 -6.78 -17.61 -1.42
C PRO A 338 -7.59 -16.69 -0.49
N VAL A 339 -7.75 -15.40 -0.86
CA VAL A 339 -8.54 -14.44 -0.07
C VAL A 339 -10.03 -14.79 -0.15
N ARG A 340 -10.55 -15.09 -1.35
CA ARG A 340 -11.95 -15.50 -1.52
C ARG A 340 -12.25 -16.79 -0.76
N GLU A 341 -11.35 -17.78 -0.84
CA GLU A 341 -11.49 -19.05 -0.11
C GLU A 341 -11.53 -18.82 1.40
N TYR A 342 -10.63 -18.00 1.93
CA TYR A 342 -10.62 -17.66 3.35
C TYR A 342 -11.96 -17.07 3.79
N PHE A 343 -12.50 -16.10 3.04
CA PHE A 343 -13.74 -15.40 3.40
C PHE A 343 -15.02 -16.23 3.17
N ARG A 344 -14.97 -17.36 2.47
CA ARG A 344 -16.09 -18.32 2.47
C ARG A 344 -16.39 -18.87 3.87
N HIS A 345 -15.35 -18.95 4.71
CA HIS A 345 -15.46 -19.49 6.08
C HIS A 345 -15.36 -18.40 7.17
N HIS A 346 -14.90 -17.18 6.84
CA HIS A 346 -14.66 -16.08 7.77
C HIS A 346 -15.34 -14.77 7.33
N HIS A 347 -16.64 -14.84 6.99
CA HIS A 347 -17.36 -13.75 6.32
C HIS A 347 -17.83 -12.61 7.24
N LYS A 348 -17.85 -12.81 8.58
CA LYS A 348 -18.52 -11.91 9.54
C LYS A 348 -18.04 -10.45 9.47
N ASN A 349 -16.72 -10.22 9.47
CA ASN A 349 -16.18 -8.85 9.43
C ASN A 349 -16.26 -8.24 8.02
N LEU A 350 -16.15 -9.05 6.97
CA LEU A 350 -16.37 -8.61 5.60
C LEU A 350 -17.82 -8.12 5.39
N GLU A 351 -18.82 -8.86 5.89
CA GLU A 351 -20.23 -8.45 5.81
C GLU A 351 -20.48 -7.14 6.55
N LYS A 352 -19.93 -6.99 7.77
CA LYS A 352 -20.01 -5.73 8.50
C LYS A 352 -19.38 -4.58 7.73
N MET A 353 -18.19 -4.79 7.14
CA MET A 353 -17.51 -3.78 6.34
C MET A 353 -18.31 -3.35 5.11
N ARG A 354 -18.96 -4.29 4.44
CA ARG A 354 -19.85 -3.99 3.29
C ARG A 354 -21.05 -3.14 3.72
N GLN A 355 -21.60 -3.38 4.90
CA GLN A 355 -22.69 -2.57 5.44
C GLN A 355 -22.24 -1.15 5.79
N LEU A 356 -21.04 -0.99 6.34
CA LEU A 356 -20.48 0.32 6.69
C LEU A 356 -20.19 1.20 5.47
N GLN A 357 -19.89 0.64 4.31
CA GLN A 357 -19.67 1.40 3.08
C GLN A 357 -20.95 2.00 2.50
N VAL A 358 -22.10 1.39 2.75
CA VAL A 358 -23.41 1.88 2.28
C VAL A 358 -23.92 3.07 3.12
N THR A 359 -23.35 3.29 4.29
CA THR A 359 -23.79 4.33 5.25
C THR A 359 -22.95 5.61 5.19
N ARG A 360 -22.33 5.94 4.07
CA ARG A 360 -21.56 7.19 3.86
C ARG A 360 -22.43 8.43 3.97
#